data_c937c6d7ff0e40adeebd4f4a498cb3d9
#
_entry.id   c937c6d7ff0e40adeebd4f4a498cb3d9
#
_cell.length_a   1.000
_cell.length_b   1.000
_cell.length_c   1.000
_cell.angle_alpha   90.00
_cell.angle_beta   90.00
_cell.angle_gamma   90.00
#
_symmetry.space_group_name_H-M   'P 1'
#
loop_
_entity.id
_entity.type
_entity.pdbx_description
1 polymer ?
#
loop_
_entity_poly.entity_id
_entity_poly.type
_entity_poly.pdbx_seq_one_letter_code
_entity_poly.pdbx_strand_id
1 'polypeptide(L)'
;KKIFSLISVFLFLIEITNAQFNGFALYNAQGSNTTYLIDENQNIAHTWNMNTECNYTVALKKNGNLVRGTKTNTSVFSNGNIAASGGRVQEIAPDGSIVWDYTYVSNDYVSHHDLTLIGDNVLLTAYEKKTASELNAAGFNNATSAKWPTHFIELEPDGNGGANIVWEWHIWDHLCQDVDPNKPNYVSNISDHPELIDINMISGGGGGPGGGNNGDWFHVN
;
A
#
# COMPACT_ATOMS: atom_id res chain seq x y z
N LYS A 1 49.58 53.50 -22.38
CA LYS A 1 48.48 53.08 -21.46
C LYS A 1 48.44 51.57 -21.51
N LYS A 2 48.83 50.89 -20.43
CA LYS A 2 48.71 49.45 -20.27
C LYS A 2 47.36 49.16 -19.60
N ILE A 3 46.52 48.42 -20.30
CA ILE A 3 45.25 47.94 -19.78
C ILE A 3 45.53 46.62 -19.06
N PHE A 4 45.38 46.60 -17.72
CA PHE A 4 45.36 45.36 -16.94
C PHE A 4 43.96 44.78 -16.99
N SER A 5 43.81 43.61 -17.65
CA SER A 5 42.62 42.84 -17.62
C SER A 5 42.60 42.00 -16.35
N LEU A 6 41.67 42.30 -15.44
CA LEU A 6 41.42 41.49 -14.23
C LEU A 6 40.57 40.29 -14.65
N ILE A 7 41.14 39.09 -14.68
CA ILE A 7 40.43 37.86 -14.84
C ILE A 7 39.96 37.41 -13.45
N SER A 8 38.71 37.63 -13.14
CA SER A 8 38.06 37.02 -11.94
C SER A 8 37.81 35.54 -12.18
N VAL A 9 38.59 34.71 -11.52
CA VAL A 9 38.36 33.27 -11.48
C VAL A 9 37.28 33.02 -10.42
N PHE A 10 36.06 32.72 -10.85
CA PHE A 10 35.02 32.19 -9.97
C PHE A 10 35.32 30.70 -9.70
N LEU A 11 35.85 30.41 -8.51
CA LEU A 11 35.90 29.05 -7.99
C LEU A 11 34.46 28.68 -7.56
N PHE A 12 33.79 27.88 -8.36
CA PHE A 12 32.62 27.17 -7.91
C PHE A 12 33.05 26.04 -6.95
N LEU A 13 32.90 26.28 -5.66
CA LEU A 13 32.91 25.21 -4.68
C LEU A 13 31.66 24.39 -4.90
N ILE A 14 31.79 23.23 -5.56
CA ILE A 14 30.75 22.22 -5.57
C ILE A 14 30.82 21.59 -4.19
N GLU A 15 29.97 22.05 -3.29
CA GLU A 15 29.67 21.29 -2.08
C GLU A 15 28.96 20.01 -2.49
N ILE A 16 29.67 18.89 -2.41
CA ILE A 16 29.05 17.57 -2.51
C ILE A 16 28.31 17.38 -1.19
N THR A 17 27.03 17.77 -1.16
CA THR A 17 26.16 17.42 -0.05
C THR A 17 25.89 15.93 -0.18
N ASN A 18 26.59 15.11 0.56
CA ASN A 18 26.18 13.74 0.79
C ASN A 18 24.88 13.80 1.56
N ALA A 19 23.79 13.37 0.94
CA ALA A 19 22.55 13.12 1.65
C ALA A 19 22.81 11.94 2.57
N GLN A 20 23.13 12.23 3.83
CA GLN A 20 23.41 11.23 4.85
C GLN A 20 22.23 11.19 5.82
N PHE A 21 21.65 10.00 5.98
CA PHE A 21 20.71 9.75 7.07
C PHE A 21 21.50 9.39 8.34
N ASN A 22 20.94 9.69 9.51
CA ASN A 22 21.53 9.32 10.79
C ASN A 22 20.76 8.12 11.35
N GLY A 23 21.45 7.00 11.50
CA GLY A 23 20.88 5.75 12.00
C GLY A 23 20.86 4.63 10.96
N PHE A 24 19.73 3.94 10.85
CA PHE A 24 19.57 2.80 9.94
C PHE A 24 18.44 3.03 8.94
N ALA A 25 18.62 2.53 7.72
CA ALA A 25 17.58 2.43 6.72
C ALA A 25 17.24 0.97 6.45
N LEU A 26 15.94 0.65 6.51
CA LEU A 26 15.40 -0.66 6.16
C LEU A 26 14.80 -0.57 4.77
N TYR A 27 15.18 -1.48 3.88
CA TYR A 27 14.59 -1.52 2.54
C TYR A 27 14.54 -2.93 1.95
N ASN A 28 13.60 -3.12 1.04
CA ASN A 28 13.48 -4.29 0.19
C ASN A 28 13.18 -3.85 -1.23
N ALA A 29 13.91 -4.37 -2.22
CA ALA A 29 13.53 -4.16 -3.61
C ALA A 29 12.29 -5.00 -3.94
N GLN A 30 11.36 -4.41 -4.69
CA GLN A 30 10.16 -5.12 -5.14
C GLN A 30 10.54 -6.43 -5.85
N GLY A 31 9.86 -7.51 -5.50
CA GLY A 31 10.12 -8.83 -6.06
C GLY A 31 11.42 -9.49 -5.54
N SER A 32 12.13 -8.85 -4.61
CA SER A 32 13.29 -9.45 -3.96
C SER A 32 12.89 -10.29 -2.74
N ASN A 33 13.58 -11.40 -2.54
CA ASN A 33 13.44 -12.22 -1.34
C ASN A 33 14.24 -11.68 -0.16
N THR A 34 15.09 -10.66 -0.39
CA THR A 34 16.05 -10.17 0.59
C THR A 34 15.68 -8.79 1.05
N THR A 35 15.59 -8.61 2.36
CA THR A 35 15.44 -7.30 3.03
C THR A 35 16.77 -6.92 3.68
N TYR A 36 17.14 -5.66 3.55
CA TYR A 36 18.41 -5.11 4.06
C TYR A 36 18.15 -4.04 5.12
N LEU A 37 18.95 -4.09 6.18
CA LEU A 37 19.15 -3.00 7.11
C LEU A 37 20.55 -2.45 6.87
N ILE A 38 20.67 -1.19 6.50
CA ILE A 38 21.96 -0.52 6.25
C ILE A 38 22.19 0.59 7.26
N ASP A 39 23.45 0.81 7.60
CA ASP A 39 23.86 1.92 8.47
C ASP A 39 24.01 3.24 7.68
N GLU A 40 24.32 4.31 8.38
CA GLU A 40 24.54 5.65 7.81
C GLU A 40 25.71 5.73 6.81
N ASN A 41 26.63 4.76 6.84
CA ASN A 41 27.75 4.63 5.91
C ASN A 41 27.44 3.69 4.74
N GLN A 42 26.17 3.25 4.63
CA GLN A 42 25.68 2.31 3.61
C GLN A 42 26.25 0.88 3.74
N ASN A 43 26.83 0.53 4.89
CA ASN A 43 27.21 -0.85 5.16
C ASN A 43 25.99 -1.67 5.54
N ILE A 44 25.98 -2.93 5.11
CA ILE A 44 24.95 -3.87 5.52
C ILE A 44 25.13 -4.21 6.99
N ALA A 45 24.20 -3.75 7.83
CA ALA A 45 24.16 -4.07 9.25
C ALA A 45 23.44 -5.40 9.50
N HIS A 46 22.39 -5.70 8.71
CA HIS A 46 21.67 -6.97 8.78
C HIS A 46 20.98 -7.30 7.46
N THR A 47 20.66 -8.60 7.29
CA THR A 47 19.98 -9.11 6.09
C THR A 47 19.03 -10.25 6.47
N TRP A 48 17.77 -10.15 6.00
CA TRP A 48 16.81 -11.26 6.06
C TRP A 48 16.65 -11.85 4.65
N ASN A 49 16.99 -13.13 4.49
CA ASN A 49 16.81 -13.88 3.24
C ASN A 49 15.62 -14.83 3.41
N MET A 50 14.55 -14.59 2.65
CA MET A 50 13.30 -15.34 2.77
C MET A 50 13.04 -16.18 1.52
N ASN A 51 12.09 -17.12 1.63
CA ASN A 51 11.72 -18.00 0.51
C ASN A 51 10.65 -17.39 -0.42
N THR A 52 10.08 -16.25 -0.04
CA THR A 52 9.05 -15.55 -0.81
C THR A 52 9.45 -14.11 -1.06
N GLU A 53 9.05 -13.58 -2.19
CA GLU A 53 9.26 -12.19 -2.56
C GLU A 53 8.52 -11.25 -1.60
N CYS A 54 9.17 -10.15 -1.24
CA CYS A 54 8.50 -9.02 -0.57
C CYS A 54 7.55 -8.37 -1.56
N ASN A 55 6.36 -7.99 -1.08
CA ASN A 55 5.41 -7.30 -1.92
C ASN A 55 5.88 -5.85 -2.16
N TYR A 56 5.82 -4.98 -1.14
CA TYR A 56 6.29 -3.61 -1.27
C TYR A 56 6.89 -3.06 0.01
N THR A 57 6.26 -3.30 1.15
CA THR A 57 6.58 -2.60 2.39
C THR A 57 7.23 -3.51 3.41
N VAL A 58 8.18 -2.94 4.11
CA VAL A 58 8.87 -3.54 5.25
C VAL A 58 8.89 -2.55 6.41
N ALA A 59 8.75 -3.08 7.62
CA ALA A 59 8.84 -2.31 8.86
C ALA A 59 9.68 -3.07 9.89
N LEU A 60 10.33 -2.34 10.79
CA LEU A 60 11.15 -2.92 11.87
C LEU A 60 10.47 -2.66 13.21
N LYS A 61 10.19 -3.71 13.95
CA LYS A 61 9.71 -3.61 15.33
C LYS A 61 10.85 -3.23 16.29
N LYS A 62 10.50 -2.70 17.45
CA LYS A 62 11.49 -2.30 18.49
C LYS A 62 12.33 -3.48 19.02
N ASN A 63 11.81 -4.69 18.94
CA ASN A 63 12.54 -5.91 19.31
C ASN A 63 13.51 -6.41 18.23
N GLY A 64 13.59 -5.72 17.08
CA GLY A 64 14.43 -6.09 15.95
C GLY A 64 13.76 -7.04 14.96
N ASN A 65 12.51 -7.43 15.16
CA ASN A 65 11.80 -8.25 14.21
C ASN A 65 11.41 -7.43 12.96
N LEU A 66 11.60 -8.03 11.80
CA LEU A 66 11.12 -7.52 10.51
C LEU A 66 9.64 -7.86 10.36
N VAL A 67 8.81 -6.88 9.99
CA VAL A 67 7.46 -7.11 9.47
C VAL A 67 7.45 -6.78 7.99
N ARG A 68 6.91 -7.67 7.15
CA ARG A 68 6.88 -7.50 5.69
C ARG A 68 5.60 -7.99 5.07
N GLY A 69 5.13 -7.30 4.02
CA GLY A 69 4.15 -7.82 3.10
C GLY A 69 4.79 -8.83 2.13
N THR A 70 4.09 -9.91 1.80
CA THR A 70 4.56 -10.89 0.82
C THR A 70 3.37 -11.46 0.04
N LYS A 71 3.68 -12.17 -1.05
CA LYS A 71 2.67 -12.72 -1.94
C LYS A 71 2.18 -14.09 -1.48
N THR A 72 0.91 -14.35 -1.77
CA THR A 72 0.35 -15.71 -1.78
C THR A 72 0.32 -16.23 -3.22
N ASN A 73 0.28 -17.55 -3.38
CA ASN A 73 0.14 -18.19 -4.70
C ASN A 73 -1.34 -18.26 -5.17
N THR A 74 -2.25 -17.61 -4.45
CA THR A 74 -3.67 -17.62 -4.78
C THR A 74 -4.01 -16.48 -5.74
N SER A 75 -4.58 -16.83 -6.89
CA SER A 75 -5.21 -15.88 -7.80
C SER A 75 -6.54 -15.46 -7.19
N VAL A 76 -6.61 -14.23 -6.71
CA VAL A 76 -7.82 -13.64 -6.16
C VAL A 76 -8.42 -12.72 -7.21
N PHE A 77 -9.75 -12.68 -7.30
CA PHE A 77 -10.46 -11.93 -8.34
C PHE A 77 -10.15 -12.45 -9.76
N SER A 78 -11.00 -13.21 -10.32
CA SER A 78 -10.90 -14.05 -11.53
C SER A 78 -10.38 -13.39 -12.82
N ASN A 79 -9.88 -12.17 -12.81
CA ASN A 79 -9.55 -11.39 -14.00
C ASN A 79 -8.08 -10.92 -14.08
N GLY A 80 -7.13 -11.62 -13.48
CA GLY A 80 -5.72 -11.36 -13.75
C GLY A 80 -5.02 -10.48 -12.72
N ASN A 81 -3.92 -9.91 -13.09
CA ASN A 81 -2.98 -9.21 -12.22
C ASN A 81 -3.60 -8.00 -11.51
N ILE A 82 -3.88 -8.18 -10.23
CA ILE A 82 -4.17 -7.06 -9.34
C ILE A 82 -2.83 -6.40 -9.03
N ALA A 83 -2.73 -5.11 -9.31
CA ALA A 83 -1.52 -4.35 -9.00
C ALA A 83 -1.19 -4.50 -7.51
N ALA A 84 0.06 -4.85 -7.22
CA ALA A 84 0.62 -4.93 -5.88
C ALA A 84 -0.12 -5.83 -4.89
N SER A 85 -0.93 -6.79 -5.36
CA SER A 85 -1.56 -7.76 -4.47
C SER A 85 -0.50 -8.58 -3.74
N GLY A 86 -0.66 -8.72 -2.43
CA GLY A 86 0.21 -9.51 -1.56
C GLY A 86 -0.53 -10.69 -0.95
N GLY A 87 -1.53 -10.40 -0.18
CA GLY A 87 -2.39 -11.37 0.49
C GLY A 87 -1.77 -12.01 1.72
N ARG A 88 -0.56 -11.59 2.15
CA ARG A 88 0.15 -12.19 3.27
C ARG A 88 1.05 -11.18 3.97
N VAL A 89 1.13 -11.30 5.28
CA VAL A 89 2.06 -10.54 6.13
C VAL A 89 2.83 -11.50 7.03
N GLN A 90 4.12 -11.20 7.24
CA GLN A 90 5.01 -12.00 8.08
C GLN A 90 5.75 -11.14 9.09
N GLU A 91 5.92 -11.64 10.31
CA GLU A 91 6.90 -11.16 11.27
C GLU A 91 8.04 -12.18 11.38
N ILE A 92 9.28 -11.69 11.27
CA ILE A 92 10.48 -12.51 11.15
C ILE A 92 11.51 -12.00 12.15
N ALA A 93 12.01 -12.92 12.99
CA ALA A 93 13.07 -12.59 13.94
C ALA A 93 14.41 -12.29 13.24
N PRO A 94 15.38 -11.66 13.94
CA PRO A 94 16.68 -11.36 13.35
C PRO A 94 17.45 -12.59 12.84
N ASP A 95 17.22 -13.77 13.42
CA ASP A 95 17.84 -15.03 12.97
C ASP A 95 17.18 -15.65 11.73
N GLY A 96 16.14 -15.00 11.18
CA GLY A 96 15.38 -15.44 10.02
C GLY A 96 14.23 -16.39 10.34
N SER A 97 14.00 -16.73 11.62
CA SER A 97 12.84 -17.55 12.00
C SER A 97 11.53 -16.76 11.86
N ILE A 98 10.49 -17.42 11.35
CA ILE A 98 9.16 -16.83 11.21
C ILE A 98 8.48 -16.87 12.58
N VAL A 99 8.17 -15.69 13.13
CA VAL A 99 7.47 -15.50 14.40
C VAL A 99 5.95 -15.54 14.21
N TRP A 100 5.48 -14.91 13.12
CA TRP A 100 4.07 -14.84 12.77
C TRP A 100 3.92 -14.81 11.27
N ASP A 101 2.87 -15.45 10.76
CA ASP A 101 2.61 -15.60 9.34
C ASP A 101 1.11 -15.64 9.10
N TYR A 102 0.56 -14.55 8.58
CA TYR A 102 -0.87 -14.38 8.44
C TYR A 102 -1.26 -14.13 6.99
N THR A 103 -2.31 -14.82 6.55
CA THR A 103 -2.84 -14.68 5.19
C THR A 103 -4.14 -13.89 5.23
N TYR A 104 -4.16 -12.74 4.51
CA TYR A 104 -5.36 -11.94 4.33
C TYR A 104 -5.75 -11.91 2.87
N VAL A 105 -6.43 -12.97 2.44
CA VAL A 105 -6.91 -13.18 1.08
C VAL A 105 -8.10 -14.11 1.06
N SER A 106 -9.09 -13.80 0.23
CA SER A 106 -10.25 -14.63 -0.09
C SER A 106 -10.70 -14.36 -1.54
N ASN A 107 -11.86 -14.84 -1.92
CA ASN A 107 -12.47 -14.45 -3.21
C ASN A 107 -12.97 -13.00 -3.23
N ASP A 108 -13.07 -12.36 -2.07
CA ASP A 108 -13.70 -11.06 -1.90
C ASP A 108 -12.74 -9.96 -1.43
N TYR A 109 -11.54 -10.31 -0.95
CA TYR A 109 -10.53 -9.35 -0.51
C TYR A 109 -9.11 -9.88 -0.64
N VAL A 110 -8.14 -8.96 -0.70
CA VAL A 110 -6.70 -9.25 -0.68
C VAL A 110 -5.92 -8.03 -0.20
N SER A 111 -4.93 -8.24 0.67
CA SER A 111 -4.01 -7.16 1.04
C SER A 111 -3.14 -6.75 -0.15
N HIS A 112 -2.84 -5.46 -0.24
CA HIS A 112 -2.00 -4.90 -1.29
C HIS A 112 -1.08 -3.80 -0.76
N HIS A 113 -0.07 -3.42 -1.53
CA HIS A 113 0.89 -2.35 -1.29
C HIS A 113 1.43 -2.30 0.13
N ASP A 114 0.82 -1.52 1.01
CA ASP A 114 1.45 -1.00 2.20
C ASP A 114 0.99 -1.67 3.49
N LEU A 115 1.89 -1.63 4.45
CA LEU A 115 1.63 -1.90 5.85
C LEU A 115 2.37 -0.87 6.71
N THR A 116 1.84 -0.64 7.91
CA THR A 116 2.55 0.11 8.95
C THR A 116 2.29 -0.51 10.32
N LEU A 117 3.14 -0.17 11.29
CA LEU A 117 3.00 -0.69 12.65
C LEU A 117 2.23 0.30 13.52
N ILE A 118 1.26 -0.22 14.29
CA ILE A 118 0.55 0.49 15.35
C ILE A 118 0.86 -0.24 16.66
N GLY A 119 1.94 0.18 17.35
CA GLY A 119 2.47 -0.58 18.47
C GLY A 119 2.98 -1.94 18.01
N ASP A 120 2.39 -3.03 18.51
CA ASP A 120 2.69 -4.40 18.10
C ASP A 120 1.76 -4.93 17.01
N ASN A 121 0.69 -4.18 16.68
CA ASN A 121 -0.27 -4.48 15.63
C ASN A 121 0.26 -4.06 14.26
N VAL A 122 -0.39 -4.58 13.20
CA VAL A 122 -0.07 -4.27 11.82
C VAL A 122 -1.31 -3.71 11.12
N LEU A 123 -1.21 -2.49 10.64
CA LEU A 123 -2.22 -1.88 9.76
C LEU A 123 -1.89 -2.24 8.32
N LEU A 124 -2.84 -2.81 7.59
CA LEU A 124 -2.72 -3.19 6.19
C LEU A 124 -3.68 -2.39 5.32
N THR A 125 -3.25 -2.10 4.09
CA THR A 125 -4.15 -1.77 3.00
C THR A 125 -4.63 -3.04 2.31
N ALA A 126 -5.90 -3.08 1.91
CA ALA A 126 -6.46 -4.21 1.21
C ALA A 126 -7.52 -3.78 0.19
N TYR A 127 -7.69 -4.56 -0.88
CA TYR A 127 -8.84 -4.45 -1.75
C TYR A 127 -9.99 -5.29 -1.23
N GLU A 128 -11.22 -4.79 -1.39
CA GLU A 128 -12.44 -5.56 -1.29
C GLU A 128 -13.19 -5.56 -2.63
N LYS A 129 -13.79 -6.67 -2.99
CA LYS A 129 -14.51 -6.82 -4.26
C LYS A 129 -15.95 -6.40 -4.10
N LYS A 130 -16.41 -5.48 -4.94
CA LYS A 130 -17.81 -5.11 -5.11
C LYS A 130 -18.25 -5.50 -6.51
N THR A 131 -19.30 -6.30 -6.60
CA THR A 131 -19.88 -6.74 -7.87
C THR A 131 -20.56 -5.59 -8.61
N ALA A 132 -20.77 -5.72 -9.91
CA ALA A 132 -21.52 -4.74 -10.68
C ALA A 132 -22.94 -4.51 -10.12
N SER A 133 -23.56 -5.54 -9.55
CA SER A 133 -24.89 -5.43 -8.91
C SER A 133 -24.83 -4.55 -7.66
N GLU A 134 -23.86 -4.77 -6.78
CA GLU A 134 -23.67 -3.97 -5.56
C GLU A 134 -23.34 -2.51 -5.89
N LEU A 135 -22.45 -2.30 -6.86
CA LEU A 135 -22.10 -0.95 -7.34
C LEU A 135 -23.34 -0.19 -7.84
N ASN A 136 -24.12 -0.83 -8.71
CA ASN A 136 -25.36 -0.23 -9.25
C ASN A 136 -26.40 0.01 -8.15
N ALA A 137 -26.52 -0.91 -7.19
CA ALA A 137 -27.41 -0.75 -6.05
C ALA A 137 -26.99 0.43 -5.15
N ALA A 138 -25.67 0.65 -4.99
CA ALA A 138 -25.11 1.75 -4.19
C ALA A 138 -25.17 3.13 -4.89
N GLY A 139 -25.55 3.21 -6.15
CA GLY A 139 -25.67 4.47 -6.90
C GLY A 139 -24.59 4.70 -7.95
N PHE A 140 -23.71 3.72 -8.21
CA PHE A 140 -22.80 3.80 -9.36
C PHE A 140 -23.59 3.79 -10.66
N ASN A 141 -23.16 4.62 -11.62
CA ASN A 141 -23.86 4.78 -12.88
C ASN A 141 -23.40 3.72 -13.90
N ASN A 142 -24.24 2.70 -14.14
CA ASN A 142 -24.02 1.65 -15.13
C ASN A 142 -22.76 0.82 -14.96
N ALA A 143 -22.50 0.31 -13.75
CA ALA A 143 -21.44 -0.67 -13.55
C ALA A 143 -21.73 -1.95 -14.36
N THR A 144 -20.78 -2.40 -15.16
CA THR A 144 -20.83 -3.62 -15.97
C THR A 144 -19.87 -4.71 -15.49
N SER A 145 -18.97 -4.37 -14.58
CA SER A 145 -18.00 -5.30 -13.99
C SER A 145 -17.75 -4.95 -12.53
N ALA A 146 -17.17 -5.89 -11.81
CA ALA A 146 -16.76 -5.68 -10.43
C ALA A 146 -15.64 -4.62 -10.33
N LYS A 147 -15.58 -3.92 -9.20
CA LYS A 147 -14.52 -3.01 -8.80
C LYS A 147 -13.98 -3.39 -7.44
N TRP A 148 -12.77 -2.89 -7.13
CA TRP A 148 -12.04 -3.24 -5.93
C TRP A 148 -11.64 -1.97 -5.15
N PRO A 149 -12.56 -1.36 -4.38
CA PRO A 149 -12.19 -0.26 -3.50
C PRO A 149 -11.24 -0.74 -2.42
N THR A 150 -10.41 0.18 -1.94
CA THR A 150 -9.53 -0.09 -0.82
C THR A 150 -10.28 -0.06 0.50
N HIS A 151 -9.85 -0.91 1.43
CA HIS A 151 -10.14 -0.82 2.85
C HIS A 151 -8.86 -0.98 3.67
N PHE A 152 -8.93 -0.61 4.93
CA PHE A 152 -7.83 -0.72 5.89
C PHE A 152 -8.25 -1.62 7.03
N ILE A 153 -7.32 -2.44 7.49
CA ILE A 153 -7.53 -3.30 8.67
C ILE A 153 -6.33 -3.22 9.60
N GLU A 154 -6.59 -3.17 10.90
CA GLU A 154 -5.57 -3.35 11.92
C GLU A 154 -5.65 -4.77 12.47
N LEU A 155 -4.55 -5.49 12.32
CA LEU A 155 -4.37 -6.86 12.77
C LEU A 155 -3.61 -6.89 14.10
N GLU A 156 -4.20 -7.49 15.11
CA GLU A 156 -3.55 -7.87 16.36
C GLU A 156 -3.19 -9.35 16.29
N PRO A 157 -1.89 -9.73 16.24
CA PRO A 157 -1.49 -11.14 16.30
C PRO A 157 -2.00 -11.81 17.56
N ASP A 158 -2.63 -12.99 17.43
CA ASP A 158 -3.27 -13.70 18.56
C ASP A 158 -2.31 -14.60 19.36
N GLY A 159 -1.03 -14.62 18.98
CA GLY A 159 -0.01 -15.47 19.58
C GLY A 159 -0.07 -16.94 19.21
N ASN A 160 -1.05 -17.36 18.37
CA ASN A 160 -1.26 -18.75 17.94
C ASN A 160 -1.12 -18.91 16.41
N GLY A 161 -0.58 -17.90 15.74
CA GLY A 161 -0.43 -17.86 14.28
C GLY A 161 -1.58 -17.21 13.54
N GLY A 162 -2.67 -16.86 14.23
CA GLY A 162 -3.78 -16.08 13.71
C GLY A 162 -3.68 -14.58 14.02
N ALA A 163 -4.75 -13.85 13.74
CA ALA A 163 -4.91 -12.46 14.12
C ALA A 163 -6.38 -12.10 14.36
N ASN A 164 -6.61 -11.13 15.24
CA ASN A 164 -7.89 -10.45 15.38
C ASN A 164 -7.87 -9.16 14.56
N ILE A 165 -8.95 -8.87 13.82
CA ILE A 165 -9.16 -7.53 13.25
C ILE A 165 -9.71 -6.68 14.39
N VAL A 166 -8.92 -5.72 14.87
CA VAL A 166 -9.29 -4.85 16.00
C VAL A 166 -9.79 -3.50 15.55
N TRP A 167 -9.56 -3.14 14.30
CA TRP A 167 -10.09 -1.95 13.65
C TRP A 167 -10.15 -2.17 12.13
N GLU A 168 -11.18 -1.60 11.49
CA GLU A 168 -11.32 -1.56 10.04
C GLU A 168 -11.97 -0.27 9.58
N TRP A 169 -11.65 0.15 8.36
CA TRP A 169 -12.27 1.28 7.69
C TRP A 169 -12.37 0.99 6.20
N HIS A 170 -13.55 1.19 5.63
CA HIS A 170 -13.84 0.87 4.24
C HIS A 170 -14.21 2.12 3.46
N ILE A 171 -13.57 2.38 2.33
CA ILE A 171 -14.00 3.43 1.40
C ILE A 171 -15.47 3.24 1.04
N TRP A 172 -15.91 1.98 0.94
CA TRP A 172 -17.28 1.62 0.60
C TRP A 172 -18.34 2.23 1.54
N ASP A 173 -18.02 2.46 2.78
CA ASP A 173 -18.94 3.00 3.79
C ASP A 173 -18.97 4.54 3.80
N HIS A 174 -18.13 5.19 2.98
CA HIS A 174 -17.97 6.63 2.91
C HIS A 174 -18.31 7.19 1.52
N LEU A 175 -19.30 6.62 0.84
CA LEU A 175 -19.68 7.02 -0.50
C LEU A 175 -20.86 7.98 -0.52
N CYS A 176 -20.93 8.84 -1.56
CA CYS A 176 -22.09 9.63 -1.92
C CYS A 176 -22.32 9.61 -3.43
N GLN A 177 -23.51 10.06 -3.86
CA GLN A 177 -23.87 10.25 -5.27
C GLN A 177 -25.01 11.25 -5.39
N ASP A 178 -25.12 11.98 -6.48
CA ASP A 178 -26.17 12.94 -6.80
C ASP A 178 -27.00 12.57 -8.06
N VAL A 179 -26.82 11.32 -8.55
CA VAL A 179 -27.39 10.85 -9.83
C VAL A 179 -28.80 10.30 -9.65
N ASP A 180 -29.06 9.51 -8.62
CA ASP A 180 -30.36 8.83 -8.43
C ASP A 180 -30.87 8.98 -6.99
N PRO A 181 -31.90 9.84 -6.78
CA PRO A 181 -32.44 10.07 -5.45
C PRO A 181 -33.17 8.85 -4.83
N ASN A 182 -33.41 7.81 -5.60
CA ASN A 182 -34.04 6.59 -5.10
C ASN A 182 -33.04 5.53 -4.64
N LYS A 183 -31.73 5.80 -4.79
CA LYS A 183 -30.67 4.90 -4.36
C LYS A 183 -30.01 5.35 -3.07
N PRO A 184 -29.38 4.44 -2.32
CA PRO A 184 -28.53 4.79 -1.17
C PRO A 184 -27.43 5.81 -1.55
N ASN A 185 -26.89 6.43 -0.52
CA ASN A 185 -25.80 7.41 -0.64
C ASN A 185 -26.18 8.69 -1.40
N TYR A 186 -27.48 8.91 -1.68
CA TYR A 186 -27.91 10.11 -2.38
C TYR A 186 -27.72 11.36 -1.50
N VAL A 187 -27.10 12.36 -2.12
CA VAL A 187 -27.01 13.73 -1.60
C VAL A 187 -27.44 14.70 -2.70
N SER A 188 -28.03 15.81 -2.32
CA SER A 188 -28.48 16.81 -3.32
C SER A 188 -27.35 17.60 -3.96
N ASN A 189 -26.21 17.68 -3.27
CA ASN A 189 -25.00 18.35 -3.75
C ASN A 189 -23.78 17.71 -3.10
N ILE A 190 -22.93 17.07 -3.90
CA ILE A 190 -21.71 16.39 -3.43
C ILE A 190 -20.76 17.34 -2.71
N SER A 191 -20.67 18.61 -3.16
CA SER A 191 -19.73 19.58 -2.58
C SER A 191 -20.04 19.97 -1.13
N ASP A 192 -21.23 19.66 -0.64
CA ASP A 192 -21.62 19.90 0.75
C ASP A 192 -21.17 18.75 1.69
N HIS A 193 -20.59 17.69 1.13
CA HIS A 193 -20.17 16.45 1.83
C HIS A 193 -18.69 16.14 1.62
N PRO A 194 -17.77 16.98 2.11
CA PRO A 194 -16.33 16.75 1.93
C PRO A 194 -15.81 15.51 2.68
N GLU A 195 -16.59 14.93 3.59
CA GLU A 195 -16.31 13.69 4.32
C GLU A 195 -16.66 12.43 3.51
N LEU A 196 -17.35 12.57 2.38
CA LEU A 196 -17.79 11.46 1.52
C LEU A 196 -17.09 11.49 0.17
N ILE A 197 -17.08 10.36 -0.49
CA ILE A 197 -16.44 10.15 -1.80
C ILE A 197 -17.53 9.92 -2.84
N ASP A 198 -17.53 10.71 -3.91
CA ASP A 198 -18.45 10.49 -5.03
C ASP A 198 -18.18 9.14 -5.70
N ILE A 199 -19.15 8.22 -5.59
CA ILE A 199 -19.08 6.89 -6.20
C ILE A 199 -18.92 6.96 -7.73
N ASN A 200 -19.31 8.06 -8.35
CA ASN A 200 -19.24 8.30 -9.79
C ASN A 200 -18.05 9.16 -10.24
N MET A 201 -17.21 9.62 -9.30
CA MET A 201 -16.09 10.53 -9.59
C MET A 201 -15.08 9.91 -10.58
N ILE A 202 -14.90 8.59 -10.53
CA ILE A 202 -14.01 7.86 -11.43
C ILE A 202 -14.85 6.96 -12.34
N SER A 203 -15.42 7.51 -13.38
CA SER A 203 -16.21 6.77 -14.37
C SER A 203 -15.36 6.15 -15.49
N GLY A 204 -14.07 6.50 -15.59
CA GLY A 204 -13.15 5.98 -16.59
C GLY A 204 -12.07 5.14 -15.95
N GLY A 205 -11.81 3.96 -16.49
CA GLY A 205 -10.82 3.05 -15.98
C GLY A 205 -9.48 3.75 -15.72
N GLY A 206 -9.09 3.86 -14.45
CA GLY A 206 -7.79 4.32 -14.04
C GLY A 206 -6.74 3.31 -14.48
N GLY A 207 -6.12 3.56 -15.63
CA GLY A 207 -4.90 2.90 -16.01
C GLY A 207 -3.76 3.51 -15.21
N GLY A 208 -3.41 2.95 -14.06
CA GLY A 208 -2.12 3.19 -13.43
C GLY A 208 -0.98 2.66 -14.31
N PRO A 209 0.28 2.90 -13.99
CA PRO A 209 1.45 2.48 -14.79
C PRO A 209 1.52 0.98 -15.13
N GLY A 210 0.64 0.16 -14.57
CA GLY A 210 0.56 -1.28 -14.82
C GLY A 210 -0.49 -1.73 -15.83
N GLY A 211 -1.19 -0.80 -16.50
CA GLY A 211 -2.06 -1.10 -17.63
C GLY A 211 -3.32 -1.89 -17.29
N GLY A 212 -4.43 -1.21 -17.04
CA GLY A 212 -5.69 -1.66 -17.57
C GLY A 212 -6.42 -2.77 -16.86
N ASN A 213 -6.46 -2.82 -15.55
CA ASN A 213 -7.50 -3.58 -14.88
C ASN A 213 -8.63 -2.64 -14.47
N ASN A 214 -9.78 -2.77 -15.16
CA ASN A 214 -10.97 -1.93 -14.95
C ASN A 214 -11.59 -2.07 -13.55
N GLY A 215 -11.07 -2.95 -12.72
CA GLY A 215 -11.56 -3.21 -11.36
C GLY A 215 -10.89 -2.38 -10.28
N ASP A 216 -9.66 -1.94 -10.51
CA ASP A 216 -8.91 -1.11 -9.56
C ASP A 216 -9.58 0.27 -9.43
N TRP A 217 -10.09 0.55 -8.23
CA TRP A 217 -10.94 1.70 -7.98
C TRP A 217 -10.70 2.24 -6.58
N PHE A 218 -10.44 3.54 -6.46
CA PHE A 218 -9.96 4.16 -5.23
C PHE A 218 -8.72 3.45 -4.66
N HIS A 219 -7.72 3.36 -5.51
CA HIS A 219 -6.43 2.80 -5.16
C HIS A 219 -5.71 3.71 -4.15
N VAL A 220 -5.30 3.14 -3.02
CA VAL A 220 -4.56 3.83 -1.96
C VAL A 220 -3.21 3.16 -1.76
N ASN A 221 -2.19 3.99 -1.51
CA ASN A 221 -0.84 3.60 -1.09
C ASN A 221 -0.53 4.22 0.27
#